data_369b0f49e70be60e9c425bc99037c99d
#
_entry.id   369b0f49e70be60e9c425bc99037c99d
#
_cell.length_a   1.000
_cell.length_b   1.000
_cell.length_c   1.000
_cell.angle_alpha   90.00
_cell.angle_beta   90.00
_cell.angle_gamma   90.00
#
_symmetry.space_group_name_H-M   'P 1'
#
loop_
_entity.id
_entity.type
_entity.pdbx_description
1 polymer ?
#
loop_
_entity_poly.entity_id
_entity_poly.type
_entity_poly.pdbx_seq_one_letter_code
_entity_poly.pdbx_strand_id
1 'polypeptide(L)'
;MRVLFIGAHVGKGGGLALQTFQVFTGLRRHIEVDLLCLDALGVHRTMAEIPGVRFAGPLVFPKGITYLERAIRQVQDDYDLFQVLDPYFSLPAAFLARAFPRAVFFGTDPRAEIGWRYGPHMNAFTRLVLAPLVSGTPLVVNSQALADRFRRYRPRIILGGVDVQRFDRLPSKEAARHAVGVPPGRTLLVTVGKVIPVKRLEWLMEVVRQLPSVEALVVGGYTEEHYSDQYYRTLLASYPDIRDRVHFVGEVTWDQVPTHLAAADIFVFPSKFEGMPNALLEAMASGLPVVVSDIPPHRELIQHGRTGFLARDPLEMARLVATLANHEDLRSSVGEAGRDYVRQNLSSEACTQAFLDLYKRLIAGDLGRTAPAEEPVELSRTHRD
;
A
#
# COMPACT_ATOMS: atom_id res chain seq x y z
N MET A 1 -17.75 -21.34 2.61
CA MET A 1 -17.90 -19.90 2.29
C MET A 1 -17.15 -19.63 1.02
N ARG A 2 -17.87 -19.16 0.01
CA ARG A 2 -17.32 -18.81 -1.30
C ARG A 2 -17.45 -17.29 -1.52
N VAL A 3 -16.37 -16.63 -1.82
CA VAL A 3 -16.31 -15.18 -1.99
C VAL A 3 -15.81 -14.83 -3.39
N LEU A 4 -16.53 -13.95 -4.09
CA LEU A 4 -16.10 -13.41 -5.37
C LEU A 4 -15.51 -12.00 -5.18
N PHE A 5 -14.23 -11.86 -5.48
CA PHE A 5 -13.59 -10.56 -5.62
C PHE A 5 -13.91 -9.99 -7.00
N ILE A 6 -14.31 -8.72 -7.05
CA ILE A 6 -14.67 -8.03 -8.29
C ILE A 6 -13.83 -6.77 -8.39
N GLY A 7 -12.99 -6.68 -9.41
CA GLY A 7 -12.10 -5.53 -9.64
C GLY A 7 -11.99 -5.17 -11.12
N ALA A 8 -11.97 -3.89 -11.44
CA ALA A 8 -11.72 -3.45 -12.81
C ALA A 8 -10.26 -3.61 -13.19
N HIS A 9 -9.39 -3.44 -12.21
CA HIS A 9 -7.94 -3.42 -12.41
C HIS A 9 -7.27 -4.02 -11.17
N VAL A 10 -6.83 -5.26 -11.31
CA VAL A 10 -6.04 -5.93 -10.28
C VAL A 10 -4.63 -6.05 -10.86
N GLY A 11 -3.77 -5.09 -10.56
CA GLY A 11 -2.35 -5.24 -10.70
C GLY A 11 -1.59 -4.58 -11.75
N LYS A 12 -0.98 -3.76 -12.20
CA LYS A 12 0.39 -3.38 -12.52
C LYS A 12 0.94 -2.48 -11.41
N GLY A 13 1.82 -3.00 -10.59
CA GLY A 13 2.74 -2.23 -9.76
C GLY A 13 2.10 -1.12 -8.90
N GLY A 14 1.79 -1.38 -7.66
CA GLY A 14 1.31 -0.37 -6.71
C GLY A 14 0.82 -1.00 -5.41
N GLY A 15 0.83 -0.23 -4.32
CA GLY A 15 0.49 -0.73 -3.00
C GLY A 15 -0.90 -1.36 -2.88
N LEU A 16 -1.90 -0.85 -3.64
CA LEU A 16 -3.26 -1.41 -3.63
C LEU A 16 -3.32 -2.80 -4.28
N ALA A 17 -2.60 -3.01 -5.37
CA ALA A 17 -2.55 -4.32 -6.04
C ALA A 17 -1.88 -5.36 -5.16
N LEU A 18 -0.79 -5.01 -4.51
CA LEU A 18 -0.09 -5.87 -3.55
C LEU A 18 -0.98 -6.21 -2.36
N GLN A 19 -1.67 -5.24 -1.78
CA GLN A 19 -2.58 -5.47 -0.66
C GLN A 19 -3.76 -6.38 -1.06
N THR A 20 -4.36 -6.14 -2.23
CA THR A 20 -5.42 -7.01 -2.76
C THR A 20 -4.90 -8.44 -2.95
N PHE A 21 -3.69 -8.60 -3.49
CA PHE A 21 -3.07 -9.91 -3.67
C PHE A 21 -2.81 -10.62 -2.33
N GLN A 22 -2.30 -9.91 -1.33
CA GLN A 22 -2.07 -10.47 0.01
C GLN A 22 -3.38 -10.91 0.68
N VAL A 23 -4.42 -10.08 0.64
CA VAL A 23 -5.75 -10.43 1.18
C VAL A 23 -6.34 -11.62 0.41
N PHE A 24 -6.29 -11.60 -0.91
CA PHE A 24 -6.80 -12.68 -1.76
C PHE A 24 -6.11 -14.01 -1.47
N THR A 25 -4.77 -14.02 -1.44
CA THR A 25 -4.00 -15.24 -1.18
C THR A 25 -4.08 -15.71 0.27
N GLY A 26 -4.17 -14.78 1.22
CA GLY A 26 -4.41 -15.08 2.63
C GLY A 26 -5.75 -15.77 2.84
N LEU A 27 -6.82 -15.20 2.31
CA LEU A 27 -8.18 -15.75 2.43
C LEU A 27 -8.31 -17.14 1.78
N ARG A 28 -7.64 -17.39 0.67
CA ARG A 28 -7.66 -18.72 -0.01
C ARG A 28 -7.11 -19.86 0.82
N ARG A 29 -6.38 -19.59 1.88
CA ARG A 29 -5.93 -20.62 2.84
C ARG A 29 -7.06 -21.09 3.76
N HIS A 30 -8.15 -20.32 3.85
CA HIS A 30 -9.25 -20.55 4.80
C HIS A 30 -10.60 -20.77 4.14
N ILE A 31 -10.82 -20.19 2.95
CA ILE A 31 -12.10 -20.21 2.23
C ILE A 31 -11.87 -20.27 0.72
N GLU A 32 -12.94 -20.57 -0.02
CA GLU A 32 -12.91 -20.47 -1.48
C GLU A 32 -13.03 -19.01 -1.91
N VAL A 33 -12.05 -18.50 -2.65
CA VAL A 33 -12.03 -17.13 -3.18
C VAL A 33 -11.67 -17.16 -4.65
N ASP A 34 -12.53 -16.58 -5.47
CA ASP A 34 -12.28 -16.34 -6.89
C ASP A 34 -12.18 -14.84 -7.17
N LEU A 35 -11.59 -14.48 -8.30
CA LEU A 35 -11.41 -13.10 -8.75
C LEU A 35 -12.00 -12.94 -10.15
N LEU A 36 -12.92 -12.00 -10.30
CA LEU A 36 -13.46 -11.55 -11.58
C LEU A 36 -12.93 -10.14 -11.87
N CYS A 37 -12.23 -9.97 -13.00
CA CYS A 37 -11.68 -8.67 -13.38
C CYS A 37 -11.85 -8.38 -14.88
N LEU A 38 -11.58 -7.14 -15.26
CA LEU A 38 -11.45 -6.76 -16.66
C LEU A 38 -10.04 -7.06 -17.14
N ASP A 39 -9.91 -7.37 -18.43
CA ASP A 39 -8.63 -7.55 -19.09
C ASP A 39 -7.98 -6.17 -19.26
N ALA A 40 -7.22 -5.80 -18.26
CA ALA A 40 -6.27 -4.71 -18.36
C ALA A 40 -4.97 -5.30 -18.84
N LEU A 41 -4.38 -4.75 -19.90
CA LEU A 41 -3.00 -4.98 -20.28
C LEU A 41 -2.13 -4.79 -19.04
N GLY A 42 -1.86 -5.87 -18.31
CA GLY A 42 -1.03 -5.82 -17.12
C GLY A 42 -1.58 -6.40 -15.81
N VAL A 43 -2.52 -7.33 -15.85
CA VAL A 43 -2.69 -8.23 -14.70
C VAL A 43 -1.32 -8.81 -14.35
N HIS A 44 -0.96 -8.71 -13.09
CA HIS A 44 0.28 -9.30 -12.60
C HIS A 44 0.32 -10.76 -13.09
N ARG A 45 1.35 -11.16 -13.83
CA ARG A 45 1.44 -12.52 -14.41
C ARG A 45 1.15 -13.60 -13.37
N THR A 46 1.63 -13.40 -12.15
CA THR A 46 1.36 -14.27 -11.00
C THR A 46 -0.12 -14.40 -10.63
N MET A 47 -0.95 -13.38 -10.86
CA MET A 47 -2.40 -13.48 -10.58
C MET A 47 -3.15 -14.20 -11.71
N ALA A 48 -2.75 -14.02 -12.96
CA ALA A 48 -3.38 -14.70 -14.10
C ALA A 48 -3.16 -16.23 -14.06
N GLU A 49 -2.09 -16.68 -13.42
CA GLU A 49 -1.76 -18.10 -13.25
C GLU A 49 -2.48 -18.75 -12.05
N ILE A 50 -3.13 -17.96 -11.19
CA ILE A 50 -3.85 -18.50 -10.03
C ILE A 50 -5.21 -19.06 -10.46
N PRO A 51 -5.53 -20.31 -10.13
CA PRO A 51 -6.87 -20.88 -10.40
C PRO A 51 -7.96 -20.00 -9.78
N GLY A 52 -9.09 -19.79 -10.49
CA GLY A 52 -10.19 -18.96 -10.03
C GLY A 52 -10.11 -17.49 -10.44
N VAL A 53 -9.07 -17.06 -11.13
CA VAL A 53 -9.01 -15.73 -11.78
C VAL A 53 -9.68 -15.81 -13.15
N ARG A 54 -10.70 -14.95 -13.39
CA ARG A 54 -11.50 -14.89 -14.62
C ARG A 54 -11.54 -13.47 -15.16
N PHE A 55 -11.53 -13.33 -16.48
CA PHE A 55 -11.64 -12.04 -17.17
C PHE A 55 -13.03 -11.89 -17.81
N ALA A 56 -13.72 -10.80 -17.48
CA ALA A 56 -15.05 -10.49 -18.00
C ALA A 56 -15.02 -9.82 -19.39
N GLY A 57 -13.91 -9.18 -19.75
CA GLY A 57 -13.74 -8.47 -21.01
C GLY A 57 -12.70 -7.33 -20.90
N PRO A 58 -12.50 -6.55 -21.97
CA PRO A 58 -11.51 -5.48 -21.96
C PRO A 58 -11.85 -4.32 -21.04
N LEU A 59 -10.82 -3.66 -20.48
CA LEU A 59 -10.97 -2.47 -19.64
C LEU A 59 -11.26 -1.23 -20.50
N VAL A 60 -12.53 -1.01 -20.83
CA VAL A 60 -12.99 0.15 -21.61
C VAL A 60 -14.19 0.79 -20.91
N PHE A 61 -14.08 2.07 -20.53
CA PHE A 61 -15.20 2.79 -19.92
C PHE A 61 -16.18 3.32 -20.99
N PRO A 62 -17.52 3.22 -20.80
CA PRO A 62 -18.23 2.55 -19.69
C PRO A 62 -18.51 1.05 -19.93
N LYS A 63 -18.14 0.48 -21.07
CA LYS A 63 -18.47 -0.89 -21.49
C LYS A 63 -17.99 -1.95 -20.47
N GLY A 64 -16.90 -1.70 -19.77
CA GLY A 64 -16.38 -2.58 -18.74
C GLY A 64 -17.38 -2.84 -17.61
N ILE A 65 -18.23 -1.87 -17.28
CA ILE A 65 -19.31 -2.06 -16.29
C ILE A 65 -20.29 -3.15 -16.77
N THR A 66 -20.67 -3.10 -18.05
CA THR A 66 -21.59 -4.08 -18.64
C THR A 66 -20.97 -5.48 -18.75
N TYR A 67 -19.66 -5.56 -19.03
CA TYR A 67 -18.96 -6.85 -19.07
C TYR A 67 -18.93 -7.50 -17.69
N LEU A 68 -18.55 -6.74 -16.65
CA LEU A 68 -18.56 -7.23 -15.27
C LEU A 68 -19.98 -7.60 -14.82
N GLU A 69 -20.97 -6.75 -15.07
CA GLU A 69 -22.37 -7.02 -14.71
C GLU A 69 -22.90 -8.33 -15.29
N ARG A 70 -22.66 -8.57 -16.59
CA ARG A 70 -23.06 -9.82 -17.24
C ARG A 70 -22.34 -11.03 -16.66
N ALA A 71 -21.04 -10.93 -16.45
CA ALA A 71 -20.24 -12.01 -15.87
C ALA A 71 -20.66 -12.32 -14.42
N ILE A 72 -20.96 -11.30 -13.61
CA ILE A 72 -21.48 -11.47 -12.25
C ILE A 72 -22.81 -12.22 -12.27
N ARG A 73 -23.78 -11.84 -13.13
CA ARG A 73 -25.09 -12.50 -13.23
C ARG A 73 -24.98 -13.98 -13.60
N GLN A 74 -23.95 -14.37 -14.33
CA GLN A 74 -23.75 -15.78 -14.72
C GLN A 74 -23.30 -16.68 -13.57
N VAL A 75 -22.67 -16.09 -12.54
CA VAL A 75 -22.01 -16.83 -11.46
C VAL A 75 -22.48 -16.45 -10.06
N GLN A 76 -23.35 -15.46 -9.91
CA GLN A 76 -23.68 -14.87 -8.61
C GLN A 76 -24.29 -15.88 -7.62
N ASP A 77 -25.03 -16.87 -8.10
CA ASP A 77 -25.67 -17.88 -7.26
C ASP A 77 -24.66 -18.91 -6.69
N ASP A 78 -23.42 -18.89 -7.18
CA ASP A 78 -22.32 -19.73 -6.70
C ASP A 78 -21.59 -19.16 -5.49
N TYR A 79 -21.85 -17.89 -5.10
CA TYR A 79 -21.09 -17.18 -4.09
C TYR A 79 -21.94 -16.66 -2.94
N ASP A 80 -21.39 -16.79 -1.73
CA ASP A 80 -22.03 -16.33 -0.50
C ASP A 80 -21.82 -14.82 -0.27
N LEU A 81 -20.77 -14.22 -0.86
CA LEU A 81 -20.41 -12.81 -0.66
C LEU A 81 -19.59 -12.25 -1.83
N PHE A 82 -19.74 -10.95 -2.07
CA PHE A 82 -19.04 -10.20 -3.11
C PHE A 82 -18.15 -9.12 -2.49
N GLN A 83 -16.83 -9.20 -2.74
CA GLN A 83 -15.86 -8.18 -2.35
C GLN A 83 -15.55 -7.26 -3.53
N VAL A 84 -16.04 -6.04 -3.48
CA VAL A 84 -15.85 -5.02 -4.53
C VAL A 84 -14.59 -4.24 -4.27
N LEU A 85 -13.68 -4.16 -5.25
CA LEU A 85 -12.34 -3.61 -5.11
C LEU A 85 -12.16 -2.19 -5.70
N ASP A 86 -13.10 -1.75 -6.55
CA ASP A 86 -13.06 -0.41 -7.12
C ASP A 86 -14.43 0.23 -7.22
N PRO A 87 -14.51 1.56 -7.14
CA PRO A 87 -15.78 2.28 -7.16
C PRO A 87 -16.32 2.57 -8.58
N TYR A 88 -15.50 2.44 -9.62
CA TYR A 88 -15.84 2.98 -10.95
C TYR A 88 -16.46 1.96 -11.89
N PHE A 89 -16.00 0.73 -11.82
CA PHE A 89 -16.47 -0.37 -12.67
C PHE A 89 -17.17 -1.44 -11.85
N SER A 90 -16.48 -1.97 -10.84
CA SER A 90 -16.97 -3.13 -10.08
C SER A 90 -18.12 -2.78 -9.16
N LEU A 91 -18.14 -1.62 -8.52
CA LEU A 91 -19.27 -1.23 -7.66
C LEU A 91 -20.57 -1.00 -8.46
N PRO A 92 -20.58 -0.23 -9.57
CA PRO A 92 -21.74 -0.13 -10.43
C PRO A 92 -22.19 -1.48 -11.01
N ALA A 93 -21.26 -2.31 -11.46
CA ALA A 93 -21.56 -3.63 -12.02
C ALA A 93 -22.22 -4.55 -10.98
N ALA A 94 -21.66 -4.63 -9.77
CA ALA A 94 -22.22 -5.42 -8.68
C ALA A 94 -23.61 -4.93 -8.22
N PHE A 95 -23.82 -3.61 -8.25
CA PHE A 95 -25.12 -3.01 -7.97
C PHE A 95 -26.17 -3.38 -9.03
N LEU A 96 -25.84 -3.23 -10.31
CA LEU A 96 -26.71 -3.57 -11.43
C LEU A 96 -27.03 -5.06 -11.49
N ALA A 97 -26.06 -5.90 -11.17
CA ALA A 97 -26.24 -7.35 -11.08
C ALA A 97 -27.05 -7.78 -9.84
N ARG A 98 -27.32 -6.87 -8.89
CA ARG A 98 -27.94 -7.19 -7.58
C ARG A 98 -27.16 -8.23 -6.78
N ALA A 99 -25.83 -8.20 -6.86
CA ALA A 99 -24.95 -9.09 -6.12
C ALA A 99 -24.93 -8.71 -4.63
N PHE A 100 -25.50 -9.54 -3.77
CA PHE A 100 -25.61 -9.35 -2.32
C PHE A 100 -25.43 -10.69 -1.58
N PRO A 101 -24.90 -10.70 -0.33
CA PRO A 101 -24.30 -9.54 0.39
C PRO A 101 -23.00 -9.10 -0.25
N ARG A 102 -22.61 -7.84 -0.05
CA ARG A 102 -21.35 -7.30 -0.58
C ARG A 102 -20.64 -6.38 0.41
N ALA A 103 -19.33 -6.32 0.30
CA ALA A 103 -18.48 -5.33 0.95
C ALA A 103 -17.70 -4.52 -0.11
N VAL A 104 -17.44 -3.26 0.15
CA VAL A 104 -16.64 -2.40 -0.72
C VAL A 104 -15.34 -2.05 -0.01
N PHE A 105 -14.21 -2.24 -0.67
CA PHE A 105 -12.90 -1.93 -0.14
C PHE A 105 -12.27 -0.76 -0.88
N PHE A 106 -11.85 0.27 -0.14
CA PHE A 106 -11.04 1.38 -0.65
C PHE A 106 -9.67 1.36 0.03
N GLY A 107 -8.66 1.01 -0.74
CA GLY A 107 -7.26 1.07 -0.29
C GLY A 107 -6.61 2.43 -0.51
N THR A 108 -7.23 3.31 -1.30
CA THR A 108 -6.82 4.70 -1.55
C THR A 108 -8.05 5.60 -1.58
N ASP A 109 -7.84 6.92 -1.56
CA ASP A 109 -8.96 7.84 -1.83
C ASP A 109 -9.23 7.90 -3.34
N PRO A 110 -10.35 7.33 -3.81
CA PRO A 110 -10.66 7.32 -5.25
C PRO A 110 -10.71 8.74 -5.85
N ARG A 111 -11.08 9.74 -5.03
CA ARG A 111 -11.16 11.14 -5.48
C ARG A 111 -9.78 11.75 -5.70
N ALA A 112 -8.80 11.39 -4.88
CA ALA A 112 -7.43 11.83 -5.05
C ALA A 112 -6.82 11.19 -6.29
N GLU A 113 -7.04 9.90 -6.50
CA GLU A 113 -6.55 9.16 -7.66
C GLU A 113 -7.13 9.69 -8.98
N ILE A 114 -8.45 9.93 -9.03
CA ILE A 114 -9.10 10.49 -10.22
C ILE A 114 -8.79 11.97 -10.43
N GLY A 115 -8.79 12.78 -9.37
CA GLY A 115 -8.47 14.19 -9.47
C GLY A 115 -7.06 14.43 -10.04
N TRP A 116 -6.16 13.52 -9.75
CA TRP A 116 -4.81 13.49 -10.28
C TRP A 116 -4.76 13.11 -11.77
N ARG A 117 -5.59 12.14 -12.19
CA ARG A 117 -5.56 11.55 -13.51
C ARG A 117 -6.50 12.25 -14.51
N TYR A 118 -7.63 12.81 -14.06
CA TYR A 118 -8.71 13.31 -14.91
C TYR A 118 -9.21 14.71 -14.53
N GLY A 119 -8.61 15.37 -13.53
CA GLY A 119 -8.94 16.72 -13.12
C GLY A 119 -10.11 16.85 -12.12
N PRO A 120 -10.35 18.05 -11.58
CA PRO A 120 -11.26 18.29 -10.46
C PRO A 120 -12.75 18.03 -10.78
N HIS A 121 -13.15 18.05 -12.04
CA HIS A 121 -14.54 17.81 -12.47
C HIS A 121 -15.00 16.37 -12.16
N MET A 122 -14.11 15.40 -12.23
CA MET A 122 -14.41 14.01 -11.91
C MET A 122 -14.65 13.80 -10.41
N ASN A 123 -14.13 14.66 -9.53
CA ASN A 123 -14.42 14.60 -8.10
C ASN A 123 -15.90 14.87 -7.79
N ALA A 124 -16.56 15.78 -8.50
CA ALA A 124 -17.98 16.04 -8.34
C ALA A 124 -18.82 14.86 -8.85
N PHE A 125 -18.47 14.31 -10.00
CA PHE A 125 -19.10 13.11 -10.57
C PHE A 125 -18.96 11.90 -9.63
N THR A 126 -17.76 11.67 -9.09
CA THR A 126 -17.49 10.61 -8.13
C THR A 126 -18.36 10.74 -6.87
N ARG A 127 -18.51 11.97 -6.33
CA ARG A 127 -19.40 12.22 -5.17
C ARG A 127 -20.86 11.93 -5.46
N LEU A 128 -21.33 12.27 -6.68
CA LEU A 128 -22.72 12.09 -7.09
C LEU A 128 -23.05 10.61 -7.31
N VAL A 129 -22.16 9.87 -8.00
CA VAL A 129 -22.42 8.49 -8.40
C VAL A 129 -22.11 7.48 -7.29
N LEU A 130 -21.07 7.71 -6.48
CA LEU A 130 -20.68 6.77 -5.44
C LEU A 130 -21.50 6.88 -4.16
N ALA A 131 -22.03 8.06 -3.82
CA ALA A 131 -22.77 8.23 -2.57
C ALA A 131 -23.99 7.30 -2.44
N PRO A 132 -24.86 7.15 -3.47
CA PRO A 132 -25.97 6.20 -3.44
C PRO A 132 -25.53 4.74 -3.49
N LEU A 133 -24.43 4.44 -4.20
CA LEU A 133 -23.97 3.05 -4.39
C LEU A 133 -23.31 2.48 -3.13
N VAL A 134 -22.65 3.32 -2.33
CA VAL A 134 -22.04 2.92 -1.05
C VAL A 134 -23.05 2.94 0.08
N SER A 135 -24.13 3.72 -0.05
CA SER A 135 -25.19 3.79 0.96
C SER A 135 -25.84 2.42 1.18
N GLY A 136 -25.73 1.91 2.39
CA GLY A 136 -26.25 0.58 2.77
C GLY A 136 -25.33 -0.60 2.44
N THR A 137 -24.15 -0.38 1.87
CA THR A 137 -23.10 -1.38 1.68
C THR A 137 -21.94 -1.08 2.65
N PRO A 138 -21.44 -2.05 3.42
CA PRO A 138 -20.29 -1.84 4.28
C PRO A 138 -19.08 -1.37 3.48
N LEU A 139 -18.55 -0.21 3.86
CA LEU A 139 -17.31 0.32 3.32
C LEU A 139 -16.16 -0.10 4.24
N VAL A 140 -15.15 -0.71 3.67
CA VAL A 140 -13.89 -1.06 4.34
C VAL A 140 -12.78 -0.15 3.83
N VAL A 141 -11.98 0.37 4.73
CA VAL A 141 -10.79 1.19 4.41
C VAL A 141 -9.58 0.66 5.16
N ASN A 142 -8.39 0.95 4.66
CA ASN A 142 -7.15 0.40 5.20
C ASN A 142 -6.35 1.38 6.08
N SER A 143 -6.93 2.53 6.45
CA SER A 143 -6.29 3.49 7.35
C SER A 143 -7.31 4.37 8.05
N GLN A 144 -6.96 4.91 9.21
CA GLN A 144 -7.78 5.89 9.93
C GLN A 144 -7.95 7.16 9.11
N ALA A 145 -6.91 7.61 8.43
CA ALA A 145 -6.98 8.78 7.56
C ALA A 145 -8.06 8.65 6.47
N LEU A 146 -8.23 7.47 5.89
CA LEU A 146 -9.34 7.19 4.96
C LEU A 146 -10.68 7.09 5.69
N ALA A 147 -10.73 6.50 6.87
CA ALA A 147 -11.95 6.42 7.66
C ALA A 147 -12.49 7.80 8.00
N ASP A 148 -11.63 8.72 8.44
CA ASP A 148 -12.00 10.11 8.73
C ASP A 148 -12.54 10.84 7.50
N ARG A 149 -11.92 10.59 6.35
CA ARG A 149 -12.35 11.16 5.06
C ARG A 149 -13.70 10.66 4.60
N PHE A 150 -14.01 9.40 4.89
CA PHE A 150 -15.27 8.74 4.55
C PHE A 150 -16.23 8.59 5.74
N ARG A 151 -16.03 9.30 6.85
CA ARG A 151 -16.76 9.17 8.11
C ARG A 151 -18.31 9.13 7.97
N ARG A 152 -18.86 9.85 6.99
CA ARG A 152 -20.31 9.86 6.74
C ARG A 152 -20.86 8.50 6.31
N TYR A 153 -20.00 7.60 5.78
CA TYR A 153 -20.36 6.25 5.37
C TYR A 153 -20.07 5.21 6.46
N ARG A 154 -19.59 5.65 7.63
CA ARG A 154 -19.24 4.79 8.77
C ARG A 154 -18.35 3.62 8.34
N PRO A 155 -17.19 3.87 7.72
CA PRO A 155 -16.33 2.82 7.24
C PRO A 155 -15.79 1.96 8.38
N ARG A 156 -15.56 0.69 8.08
CA ARG A 156 -14.78 -0.21 8.94
C ARG A 156 -13.32 -0.12 8.57
N ILE A 157 -12.47 -0.12 9.56
CA ILE A 157 -11.03 -0.07 9.34
C ILE A 157 -10.51 -1.51 9.43
N ILE A 158 -9.90 -1.98 8.35
CA ILE A 158 -9.05 -3.17 8.34
C ILE A 158 -7.71 -2.71 7.81
N LEU A 159 -6.74 -2.54 8.71
CA LEU A 159 -5.40 -2.11 8.36
C LEU A 159 -4.76 -3.10 7.39
N GLY A 160 -4.01 -2.58 6.42
CA GLY A 160 -3.23 -3.41 5.53
C GLY A 160 -2.18 -4.19 6.32
N GLY A 161 -1.92 -5.43 5.90
CA GLY A 161 -0.90 -6.27 6.51
C GLY A 161 0.29 -6.50 5.58
N VAL A 162 1.42 -6.86 6.17
CA VAL A 162 2.60 -7.31 5.42
C VAL A 162 2.85 -8.80 5.70
N ASP A 163 3.27 -9.54 4.67
CA ASP A 163 3.75 -10.91 4.84
C ASP A 163 5.11 -10.90 5.54
N VAL A 164 5.06 -10.98 6.86
CA VAL A 164 6.25 -10.90 7.72
C VAL A 164 7.20 -12.07 7.51
N GLN A 165 6.71 -13.23 7.04
CA GLN A 165 7.52 -14.43 6.82
C GLN A 165 8.54 -14.23 5.70
N ARG A 166 8.28 -13.33 4.75
CA ARG A 166 9.22 -12.97 3.68
C ARG A 166 10.51 -12.34 4.22
N PHE A 167 10.46 -11.79 5.43
CA PHE A 167 11.58 -11.10 6.08
C PHE A 167 12.26 -11.92 7.18
N ASP A 168 11.86 -13.19 7.36
CA ASP A 168 12.48 -14.09 8.35
C ASP A 168 13.84 -14.62 7.91
N ARG A 169 14.09 -14.69 6.61
CA ARG A 169 15.31 -15.27 6.01
C ARG A 169 15.96 -14.28 5.04
N LEU A 170 16.29 -13.09 5.56
CA LEU A 170 17.04 -12.11 4.78
C LEU A 170 18.49 -12.57 4.60
N PRO A 171 19.12 -12.25 3.46
CA PRO A 171 20.57 -12.42 3.30
C PRO A 171 21.33 -11.54 4.30
N SER A 172 22.59 -11.87 4.59
CA SER A 172 23.45 -10.96 5.33
C SER A 172 23.59 -9.63 4.59
N LYS A 173 23.85 -8.53 5.32
CA LYS A 173 23.99 -7.21 4.73
C LYS A 173 25.08 -7.18 3.64
N GLU A 174 26.19 -7.88 3.85
CA GLU A 174 27.28 -7.98 2.88
C GLU A 174 26.83 -8.72 1.61
N ALA A 175 26.16 -9.84 1.77
CA ALA A 175 25.63 -10.61 0.64
C ALA A 175 24.57 -9.80 -0.14
N ALA A 176 23.70 -9.09 0.57
CA ALA A 176 22.70 -8.22 -0.03
C ALA A 176 23.33 -7.05 -0.80
N ARG A 177 24.33 -6.36 -0.21
CA ARG A 177 25.07 -5.28 -0.88
C ARG A 177 25.77 -5.76 -2.15
N HIS A 178 26.41 -6.91 -2.07
CA HIS A 178 27.03 -7.54 -3.25
C HIS A 178 25.99 -7.81 -4.35
N ALA A 179 24.83 -8.37 -3.97
CA ALA A 179 23.77 -8.69 -4.92
C ALA A 179 23.16 -7.46 -5.60
N VAL A 180 23.09 -6.31 -4.90
CA VAL A 180 22.54 -5.07 -5.45
C VAL A 180 23.62 -4.12 -6.02
N GLY A 181 24.90 -4.53 -6.02
CA GLY A 181 26.01 -3.78 -6.61
C GLY A 181 26.42 -2.54 -5.84
N VAL A 182 26.18 -2.46 -4.52
CA VAL A 182 26.54 -1.32 -3.68
C VAL A 182 27.78 -1.68 -2.85
N PRO A 183 28.86 -0.86 -2.92
CA PRO A 183 30.09 -1.14 -2.17
C PRO A 183 29.89 -0.97 -0.65
N PRO A 184 30.69 -1.64 0.18
CA PRO A 184 30.70 -1.43 1.62
C PRO A 184 31.32 -0.05 1.97
N GLY A 185 31.11 0.43 3.18
CA GLY A 185 31.85 1.56 3.76
C GLY A 185 31.03 2.80 4.05
N ARG A 186 29.91 3.05 3.35
CA ARG A 186 29.01 4.17 3.64
C ARG A 186 27.68 3.68 4.22
N THR A 187 27.02 4.55 4.97
CA THR A 187 25.63 4.31 5.40
C THR A 187 24.73 4.36 4.17
N LEU A 188 24.03 3.27 3.92
CA LEU A 188 23.12 3.13 2.78
C LEU A 188 21.68 3.42 3.20
N LEU A 189 21.12 4.47 2.64
CA LEU A 189 19.69 4.74 2.71
C LEU A 189 18.97 3.94 1.63
N VAL A 190 17.74 3.53 1.88
CA VAL A 190 16.86 2.94 0.85
C VAL A 190 15.48 3.56 0.89
N THR A 191 14.91 3.73 -0.29
CA THR A 191 13.48 4.03 -0.47
C THR A 191 12.90 3.09 -1.51
N VAL A 192 11.64 2.66 -1.32
CA VAL A 192 10.95 1.74 -2.23
C VAL A 192 9.64 2.37 -2.69
N GLY A 193 9.44 2.44 -4.00
CA GLY A 193 8.23 2.97 -4.62
C GLY A 193 8.49 3.67 -5.95
N LYS A 194 7.43 3.89 -6.75
CA LYS A 194 7.53 4.60 -8.04
C LYS A 194 8.21 5.96 -7.87
N VAL A 195 9.06 6.33 -8.81
CA VAL A 195 9.70 7.65 -8.86
C VAL A 195 8.73 8.66 -9.43
N ILE A 196 7.90 9.24 -8.56
CA ILE A 196 6.82 10.19 -8.91
C ILE A 196 6.77 11.34 -7.90
N PRO A 197 6.26 12.53 -8.27
CA PRO A 197 6.29 13.72 -7.43
C PRO A 197 5.67 13.56 -6.04
N VAL A 198 4.65 12.70 -5.91
CA VAL A 198 4.00 12.45 -4.61
C VAL A 198 4.94 11.78 -3.60
N LYS A 199 6.00 11.10 -4.06
CA LYS A 199 7.02 10.47 -3.21
C LYS A 199 8.09 11.45 -2.70
N ARG A 200 8.12 12.68 -3.21
CA ARG A 200 9.00 13.77 -2.77
C ARG A 200 10.47 13.36 -2.62
N LEU A 201 11.01 12.66 -3.62
CA LEU A 201 12.40 12.19 -3.56
C LEU A 201 13.43 13.34 -3.46
N GLU A 202 13.06 14.57 -3.76
CA GLU A 202 13.86 15.77 -3.50
C GLU A 202 14.26 15.89 -2.02
N TRP A 203 13.47 15.39 -1.07
CA TRP A 203 13.89 15.35 0.34
C TRP A 203 15.03 14.33 0.57
N LEU A 204 14.96 13.17 -0.07
CA LEU A 204 16.02 12.17 -0.01
C LEU A 204 17.31 12.72 -0.64
N MET A 205 17.19 13.40 -1.80
CA MET A 205 18.33 14.05 -2.45
C MET A 205 18.99 15.09 -1.53
N GLU A 206 18.17 15.88 -0.83
CA GLU A 206 18.65 16.88 0.13
C GLU A 206 19.37 16.25 1.33
N VAL A 207 18.85 15.13 1.85
CA VAL A 207 19.51 14.35 2.91
C VAL A 207 20.89 13.87 2.46
N VAL A 208 20.99 13.26 1.27
CA VAL A 208 22.26 12.77 0.72
C VAL A 208 23.24 13.93 0.48
N ARG A 209 22.75 15.09 0.01
CA ARG A 209 23.58 16.27 -0.21
C ARG A 209 24.18 16.82 1.09
N GLN A 210 23.40 16.88 2.16
CA GLN A 210 23.84 17.37 3.47
C GLN A 210 24.77 16.39 4.22
N LEU A 211 24.71 15.09 3.90
CA LEU A 211 25.47 14.05 4.59
C LEU A 211 26.43 13.33 3.64
N PRO A 212 27.72 13.77 3.57
CA PRO A 212 28.71 13.20 2.64
C PRO A 212 29.01 11.71 2.87
N SER A 213 28.76 11.19 4.07
CA SER A 213 29.01 9.78 4.45
C SER A 213 27.87 8.84 4.07
N VAL A 214 26.77 9.33 3.48
CA VAL A 214 25.62 8.48 3.11
C VAL A 214 25.48 8.35 1.59
N GLU A 215 24.94 7.21 1.17
CA GLU A 215 24.48 6.92 -0.18
C GLU A 215 22.99 6.53 -0.13
N ALA A 216 22.31 6.61 -1.25
CA ALA A 216 20.90 6.22 -1.34
C ALA A 216 20.64 5.24 -2.48
N LEU A 217 19.81 4.24 -2.19
CA LEU A 217 19.25 3.29 -3.15
C LEU A 217 17.77 3.61 -3.37
N VAL A 218 17.41 3.96 -4.60
CA VAL A 218 16.02 4.24 -4.98
C VAL A 218 15.50 3.07 -5.79
N VAL A 219 14.60 2.28 -5.18
CA VAL A 219 14.05 1.06 -5.75
C VAL A 219 12.64 1.34 -6.25
N GLY A 220 12.43 1.39 -7.56
CA GLY A 220 11.14 1.61 -8.18
C GLY A 220 11.21 2.19 -9.58
N GLY A 221 10.15 1.94 -10.37
CA GLY A 221 10.09 2.35 -11.77
C GLY A 221 10.00 3.86 -11.97
N TYR A 222 10.63 4.33 -13.05
CA TYR A 222 10.66 5.74 -13.46
C TYR A 222 10.48 5.96 -14.96
N THR A 223 10.26 4.92 -15.74
CA THR A 223 10.23 4.99 -17.21
C THR A 223 8.87 4.71 -17.84
N GLU A 224 7.92 4.13 -17.11
CA GLU A 224 6.65 3.64 -17.67
C GLU A 224 5.62 4.74 -17.94
N GLU A 225 5.70 5.88 -17.26
CA GLU A 225 4.75 6.98 -17.37
C GLU A 225 5.51 8.28 -17.63
N HIS A 226 5.04 9.06 -18.61
CA HIS A 226 5.71 10.29 -19.03
C HIS A 226 6.07 11.26 -17.90
N TYR A 227 5.19 11.43 -16.90
CA TYR A 227 5.46 12.30 -15.74
C TYR A 227 6.49 11.70 -14.76
N SER A 228 6.64 10.39 -14.71
CA SER A 228 7.66 9.69 -13.91
C SER A 228 9.05 9.91 -14.50
N ASP A 229 9.20 9.76 -15.82
CA ASP A 229 10.45 10.03 -16.54
C ASP A 229 10.84 11.51 -16.41
N GLN A 230 9.90 12.43 -16.59
CA GLN A 230 10.15 13.85 -16.41
C GLN A 230 10.61 14.20 -14.98
N TYR A 231 9.97 13.65 -13.96
CA TYR A 231 10.35 13.87 -12.58
C TYR A 231 11.74 13.31 -12.27
N TYR A 232 12.04 12.11 -12.74
CA TYR A 232 13.35 11.49 -12.63
C TYR A 232 14.45 12.36 -13.24
N ARG A 233 14.26 12.84 -14.49
CA ARG A 233 15.22 13.73 -15.18
C ARG A 233 15.41 15.05 -14.43
N THR A 234 14.33 15.60 -13.89
CA THR A 234 14.38 16.83 -13.08
C THR A 234 15.21 16.62 -11.81
N LEU A 235 15.03 15.49 -11.10
CA LEU A 235 15.86 15.16 -9.94
C LEU A 235 17.35 15.10 -10.30
N LEU A 236 17.72 14.37 -11.35
CA LEU A 236 19.10 14.25 -11.78
C LEU A 236 19.72 15.60 -12.18
N ALA A 237 18.96 16.45 -12.84
CA ALA A 237 19.43 17.79 -13.26
C ALA A 237 19.57 18.75 -12.07
N SER A 238 18.74 18.62 -11.03
CA SER A 238 18.75 19.51 -9.87
C SER A 238 19.81 19.15 -8.83
N TYR A 239 20.34 17.93 -8.86
CA TYR A 239 21.31 17.42 -7.87
C TYR A 239 22.54 16.77 -8.53
N PRO A 240 23.27 17.49 -9.41
CA PRO A 240 24.41 16.92 -10.13
C PRO A 240 25.58 16.57 -9.20
N ASP A 241 25.71 17.24 -8.07
CA ASP A 241 26.79 17.11 -7.07
C ASP A 241 26.73 15.83 -6.23
N ILE A 242 25.58 15.14 -6.24
CA ILE A 242 25.40 13.88 -5.50
C ILE A 242 25.08 12.68 -6.41
N ARG A 243 25.17 12.85 -7.71
CA ARG A 243 24.76 11.85 -8.70
C ARG A 243 25.41 10.48 -8.48
N ASP A 244 26.68 10.47 -8.08
CA ASP A 244 27.43 9.23 -7.84
C ASP A 244 27.08 8.55 -6.51
N ARG A 245 26.27 9.19 -5.69
CA ARG A 245 25.83 8.70 -4.37
C ARG A 245 24.35 8.31 -4.31
N VAL A 246 23.61 8.47 -5.41
CA VAL A 246 22.18 8.08 -5.49
C VAL A 246 22.00 7.08 -6.63
N HIS A 247 21.68 5.86 -6.27
CA HIS A 247 21.56 4.74 -7.19
C HIS A 247 20.09 4.44 -7.50
N PHE A 248 19.64 4.74 -8.72
CA PHE A 248 18.30 4.41 -9.18
C PHE A 248 18.31 3.01 -9.79
N VAL A 249 17.66 2.06 -9.12
CA VAL A 249 17.63 0.64 -9.52
C VAL A 249 16.64 0.39 -10.65
N GLY A 250 15.58 1.19 -10.73
CA GLY A 250 14.45 0.89 -11.60
C GLY A 250 13.43 -0.03 -10.93
N GLU A 251 12.54 -0.60 -11.75
CA GLU A 251 11.53 -1.53 -11.26
C GLU A 251 12.16 -2.88 -10.94
N VAL A 252 11.84 -3.41 -9.77
CA VAL A 252 12.24 -4.75 -9.33
C VAL A 252 11.00 -5.61 -9.07
N THR A 253 11.15 -6.91 -9.14
CA THR A 253 10.06 -7.82 -8.77
C THR A 253 9.83 -7.78 -7.26
N TRP A 254 8.61 -8.11 -6.85
CA TRP A 254 8.25 -8.15 -5.44
C TRP A 254 9.17 -9.03 -4.59
N ASP A 255 9.66 -10.15 -5.14
CA ASP A 255 10.57 -11.08 -4.47
C ASP A 255 11.97 -10.50 -4.24
N GLN A 256 12.38 -9.50 -5.02
CA GLN A 256 13.69 -8.85 -4.90
C GLN A 256 13.70 -7.74 -3.85
N VAL A 257 12.54 -7.18 -3.48
CA VAL A 257 12.45 -6.09 -2.49
C VAL A 257 13.14 -6.44 -1.16
N PRO A 258 12.97 -7.64 -0.57
CA PRO A 258 13.66 -8.01 0.67
C PRO A 258 15.18 -7.91 0.60
N THR A 259 15.79 -8.28 -0.53
CA THR A 259 17.25 -8.18 -0.72
C THR A 259 17.73 -6.72 -0.73
N HIS A 260 16.96 -5.83 -1.37
CA HIS A 260 17.30 -4.40 -1.39
C HIS A 260 17.16 -3.75 0.00
N LEU A 261 16.15 -4.16 0.77
CA LEU A 261 15.99 -3.73 2.15
C LEU A 261 17.12 -4.27 3.04
N ALA A 262 17.51 -5.54 2.87
CA ALA A 262 18.60 -6.13 3.65
C ALA A 262 19.97 -5.48 3.40
N ALA A 263 20.18 -4.90 2.22
CA ALA A 263 21.42 -4.19 1.88
C ALA A 263 21.57 -2.84 2.64
N ALA A 264 20.47 -2.26 3.09
CA ALA A 264 20.43 -0.91 3.63
C ALA A 264 20.67 -0.83 5.15
N ASP A 265 20.90 0.37 5.63
CA ASP A 265 21.05 0.71 7.05
C ASP A 265 19.85 1.47 7.59
N ILE A 266 19.22 2.31 6.75
CA ILE A 266 18.08 3.16 7.12
C ILE A 266 17.10 3.23 5.96
N PHE A 267 15.83 3.06 6.25
CA PHE A 267 14.76 3.32 5.27
C PHE A 267 14.27 4.77 5.38
N VAL A 268 14.21 5.46 4.23
CA VAL A 268 13.77 6.86 4.16
C VAL A 268 12.56 6.97 3.24
N PHE A 269 11.44 7.55 3.74
CA PHE A 269 10.21 7.62 2.97
C PHE A 269 9.52 8.99 3.09
N PRO A 270 9.88 9.97 2.25
CA PRO A 270 9.45 11.35 2.36
C PRO A 270 8.10 11.66 1.70
N SER A 271 7.26 10.67 1.46
CA SER A 271 6.00 10.82 0.72
C SER A 271 5.14 11.99 1.21
N LYS A 272 4.48 12.68 0.27
CA LYS A 272 3.51 13.75 0.55
C LYS A 272 2.14 13.18 0.91
N PHE A 273 1.82 12.03 0.35
CA PHE A 273 0.52 11.37 0.52
C PHE A 273 0.69 9.85 0.38
N GLU A 274 0.01 9.11 1.23
CA GLU A 274 -0.14 7.65 1.18
C GLU A 274 -1.58 7.25 1.51
N GLY A 275 -1.99 6.07 1.03
CA GLY A 275 -3.15 5.37 1.56
C GLY A 275 -2.69 4.47 2.71
N MET A 276 -2.19 3.29 2.37
CA MET A 276 -1.45 2.39 3.25
C MET A 276 -0.03 2.25 2.70
N PRO A 277 1.00 2.68 3.44
CA PRO A 277 2.38 2.69 2.93
C PRO A 277 3.03 1.30 3.06
N ASN A 278 2.70 0.36 2.15
CA ASN A 278 3.21 -1.01 2.21
C ASN A 278 4.74 -1.09 2.25
N ALA A 279 5.43 -0.23 1.51
CA ALA A 279 6.90 -0.18 1.53
C ALA A 279 7.46 0.16 2.93
N LEU A 280 6.76 1.00 3.71
CA LEU A 280 7.10 1.28 5.10
C LEU A 280 6.91 0.03 5.97
N LEU A 281 5.79 -0.69 5.80
CA LEU A 281 5.56 -1.95 6.53
C LEU A 281 6.61 -3.00 6.19
N GLU A 282 7.01 -3.12 4.93
CA GLU A 282 8.07 -4.04 4.49
C GLU A 282 9.43 -3.66 5.09
N ALA A 283 9.77 -2.37 5.12
CA ALA A 283 10.99 -1.89 5.74
C ALA A 283 11.01 -2.15 7.27
N MET A 284 9.91 -1.87 7.97
CA MET A 284 9.79 -2.20 9.39
C MET A 284 9.87 -3.72 9.63
N ALA A 285 9.18 -4.53 8.81
CA ALA A 285 9.23 -6.00 8.91
C ALA A 285 10.65 -6.55 8.70
N SER A 286 11.47 -5.90 7.86
CA SER A 286 12.88 -6.26 7.66
C SER A 286 13.80 -5.88 8.84
N GLY A 287 13.30 -5.12 9.82
CA GLY A 287 14.07 -4.62 10.96
C GLY A 287 14.88 -3.37 10.69
N LEU A 288 14.63 -2.66 9.59
CA LEU A 288 15.25 -1.37 9.31
C LEU A 288 14.67 -0.28 10.20
N PRO A 289 15.50 0.60 10.79
CA PRO A 289 15.02 1.85 11.34
C PRO A 289 14.50 2.72 10.21
N VAL A 290 13.35 3.37 10.42
CA VAL A 290 12.65 4.13 9.40
C VAL A 290 12.58 5.61 9.75
N VAL A 291 12.84 6.48 8.77
CA VAL A 291 12.67 7.93 8.86
C VAL A 291 11.70 8.35 7.76
N VAL A 292 10.52 8.79 8.15
CA VAL A 292 9.43 9.06 7.21
C VAL A 292 8.87 10.47 7.39
N SER A 293 8.21 11.00 6.37
CA SER A 293 7.53 12.30 6.49
C SER A 293 6.39 12.26 7.50
N ASP A 294 6.17 13.36 8.20
CA ASP A 294 5.11 13.52 9.21
C ASP A 294 3.75 13.78 8.55
N ILE A 295 3.13 12.70 8.04
CA ILE A 295 1.78 12.70 7.45
C ILE A 295 0.85 11.73 8.20
N PRO A 296 -0.48 11.93 8.15
CA PRO A 296 -1.43 11.12 8.92
C PRO A 296 -1.23 9.60 8.79
N PRO A 297 -1.08 8.98 7.59
CA PRO A 297 -0.87 7.54 7.50
C PRO A 297 0.43 7.04 8.15
N HIS A 298 1.48 7.87 8.18
CA HIS A 298 2.72 7.51 8.85
C HIS A 298 2.60 7.61 10.38
N ARG A 299 1.86 8.62 10.89
CA ARG A 299 1.57 8.76 12.34
C ARG A 299 0.76 7.59 12.88
N GLU A 300 -0.05 6.94 12.06
CA GLU A 300 -0.81 5.75 12.44
C GLU A 300 0.10 4.53 12.70
N LEU A 301 1.27 4.49 12.06
CA LEU A 301 2.18 3.33 12.06
C LEU A 301 3.41 3.55 12.93
N ILE A 302 3.83 4.80 13.12
CA ILE A 302 5.10 5.14 13.75
C ILE A 302 4.89 5.77 15.12
N GLN A 303 5.46 5.15 16.13
CA GLN A 303 5.71 5.75 17.44
C GLN A 303 7.06 6.45 17.39
N HIS A 304 7.03 7.78 17.27
CA HIS A 304 8.23 8.61 17.08
C HIS A 304 9.29 8.34 18.16
N GLY A 305 10.53 8.06 17.74
CA GLY A 305 11.64 7.74 18.62
C GLY A 305 11.67 6.29 19.14
N ARG A 306 10.62 5.50 18.90
CA ARG A 306 10.54 4.10 19.36
C ARG A 306 10.52 3.10 18.20
N THR A 307 9.55 3.17 17.31
CA THR A 307 9.40 2.25 16.16
C THR A 307 9.85 2.88 14.84
N GLY A 308 10.29 4.12 14.87
CA GLY A 308 10.74 4.92 13.74
C GLY A 308 10.68 6.41 14.05
N PHE A 309 10.99 7.24 13.05
CA PHE A 309 11.04 8.69 13.20
C PHE A 309 10.16 9.37 12.17
N LEU A 310 9.46 10.44 12.62
CA LEU A 310 8.64 11.32 11.80
C LEU A 310 9.39 12.63 11.57
N ALA A 311 9.52 13.07 10.32
CA ALA A 311 10.19 14.31 9.93
C ALA A 311 9.23 15.27 9.23
N ARG A 312 9.21 16.53 9.63
CA ARG A 312 8.31 17.58 9.11
C ARG A 312 8.85 18.25 7.87
N ASP A 313 10.17 18.21 7.70
CA ASP A 313 10.89 18.86 6.60
C ASP A 313 12.19 18.08 6.27
N PRO A 314 12.86 18.39 5.14
CA PRO A 314 14.08 17.69 4.75
C PRO A 314 15.27 17.92 5.70
N LEU A 315 15.31 19.06 6.41
CA LEU A 315 16.38 19.35 7.36
C LEU A 315 16.25 18.48 8.62
N GLU A 316 15.03 18.33 9.15
CA GLU A 316 14.74 17.42 10.25
C GLU A 316 15.02 15.98 9.84
N MET A 317 14.64 15.59 8.63
CA MET A 317 14.94 14.26 8.08
C MET A 317 16.44 13.99 8.02
N ALA A 318 17.24 14.96 7.56
CA ALA A 318 18.69 14.84 7.53
C ALA A 318 19.30 14.70 8.93
N ARG A 319 18.81 15.45 9.93
CA ARG A 319 19.27 15.34 11.33
C ARG A 319 18.97 13.96 11.91
N LEU A 320 17.77 13.43 11.69
CA LEU A 320 17.36 12.10 12.17
C LEU A 320 18.18 10.99 11.50
N VAL A 321 18.41 11.10 10.19
CA VAL A 321 19.28 10.18 9.45
C VAL A 321 20.72 10.26 9.97
N ALA A 322 21.27 11.46 10.21
CA ALA A 322 22.61 11.64 10.78
C ALA A 322 22.73 11.01 12.17
N THR A 323 21.71 11.18 13.02
CA THR A 323 21.67 10.54 14.34
C THR A 323 21.72 9.02 14.21
N LEU A 324 20.89 8.43 13.37
CA LEU A 324 20.88 6.99 13.14
C LEU A 324 22.18 6.49 12.48
N ALA A 325 22.76 7.24 11.55
CA ALA A 325 24.02 6.88 10.89
C ALA A 325 25.20 6.74 11.89
N ASN A 326 25.21 7.58 12.93
CA ASN A 326 26.27 7.65 13.92
C ASN A 326 26.05 6.76 15.16
N HIS A 327 24.84 6.17 15.36
CA HIS A 327 24.52 5.41 16.56
C HIS A 327 23.92 4.04 16.18
N GLU A 328 24.79 3.03 16.12
CA GLU A 328 24.41 1.67 15.71
C GLU A 328 23.40 1.02 16.67
N ASP A 329 23.60 1.19 17.98
CA ASP A 329 22.68 0.66 18.99
C ASP A 329 21.28 1.23 18.85
N LEU A 330 21.17 2.54 18.53
CA LEU A 330 19.88 3.18 18.26
C LEU A 330 19.24 2.64 16.98
N ARG A 331 20.03 2.43 15.92
CA ARG A 331 19.54 1.82 14.68
C ARG A 331 18.92 0.45 14.95
N SER A 332 19.67 -0.39 15.66
CA SER A 332 19.23 -1.76 15.99
C SER A 332 17.98 -1.74 16.86
N SER A 333 17.98 -0.97 17.94
CA SER A 333 16.86 -0.88 18.87
C SER A 333 15.56 -0.40 18.22
N VAL A 334 15.63 0.66 17.40
CA VAL A 334 14.45 1.20 16.69
C VAL A 334 13.98 0.25 15.60
N GLY A 335 14.91 -0.37 14.87
CA GLY A 335 14.58 -1.35 13.83
C GLY A 335 13.89 -2.59 14.42
N GLU A 336 14.40 -3.14 15.52
CA GLU A 336 13.79 -4.27 16.22
C GLU A 336 12.40 -3.93 16.76
N ALA A 337 12.26 -2.78 17.41
CA ALA A 337 10.95 -2.34 17.92
C ALA A 337 9.93 -2.13 16.78
N GLY A 338 10.37 -1.61 15.64
CA GLY A 338 9.55 -1.48 14.44
C GLY A 338 9.11 -2.84 13.88
N ARG A 339 10.04 -3.79 13.79
CA ARG A 339 9.76 -5.16 13.33
C ARG A 339 8.76 -5.88 14.25
N ASP A 340 8.97 -5.81 15.55
CA ASP A 340 8.09 -6.45 16.53
C ASP A 340 6.69 -5.85 16.50
N TYR A 341 6.58 -4.53 16.37
CA TYR A 341 5.29 -3.85 16.21
C TYR A 341 4.52 -4.33 14.98
N VAL A 342 5.18 -4.42 13.83
CA VAL A 342 4.55 -4.90 12.58
C VAL A 342 4.16 -6.37 12.68
N ARG A 343 4.99 -7.23 13.25
CA ARG A 343 4.69 -8.66 13.45
C ARG A 343 3.46 -8.87 14.32
N GLN A 344 3.32 -8.09 15.37
CA GLN A 344 2.23 -8.24 16.33
C GLN A 344 0.91 -7.64 15.82
N ASN A 345 0.95 -6.51 15.10
CA ASN A 345 -0.23 -5.70 14.84
C ASN A 345 -0.61 -5.58 13.36
N LEU A 346 0.33 -5.79 12.43
CA LEU A 346 0.16 -5.48 11.01
C LEU A 346 0.64 -6.62 10.10
N SER A 347 0.49 -7.87 10.56
CA SER A 347 0.78 -9.04 9.72
C SER A 347 -0.36 -9.27 8.71
N SER A 348 -0.03 -9.87 7.56
CA SER A 348 -1.03 -10.27 6.56
C SER A 348 -2.04 -11.28 7.12
N GLU A 349 -1.63 -12.09 8.10
CA GLU A 349 -2.51 -13.04 8.78
C GLU A 349 -3.57 -12.31 9.63
N ALA A 350 -3.18 -11.30 10.41
CA ALA A 350 -4.12 -10.47 11.18
C ALA A 350 -5.12 -9.76 10.27
N CYS A 351 -4.66 -9.21 9.15
CA CYS A 351 -5.51 -8.60 8.13
C CYS A 351 -6.49 -9.62 7.52
N THR A 352 -6.02 -10.81 7.18
CA THR A 352 -6.85 -11.91 6.65
C THR A 352 -7.93 -12.31 7.63
N GLN A 353 -7.59 -12.47 8.92
CA GLN A 353 -8.54 -12.83 9.96
C GLN A 353 -9.63 -11.77 10.14
N ALA A 354 -9.26 -10.47 10.10
CA ALA A 354 -10.22 -9.37 10.18
C ALA A 354 -11.22 -9.38 9.00
N PHE A 355 -10.77 -9.71 7.79
CA PHE A 355 -11.67 -9.90 6.64
C PHE A 355 -12.57 -11.13 6.81
N LEU A 356 -12.05 -12.25 7.30
CA LEU A 356 -12.86 -13.45 7.56
C LEU A 356 -13.97 -13.17 8.57
N ASP A 357 -13.68 -12.45 9.64
CA ASP A 357 -14.66 -12.11 10.67
C ASP A 357 -15.72 -11.13 10.13
N LEU A 358 -15.29 -10.15 9.31
CA LEU A 358 -16.22 -9.28 8.60
C LEU A 358 -17.16 -10.06 7.68
N TYR A 359 -16.63 -11.01 6.90
CA TYR A 359 -17.44 -11.79 5.95
C TYR A 359 -18.46 -12.70 6.67
N LYS A 360 -18.06 -13.37 7.75
CA LYS A 360 -18.98 -14.16 8.58
C LYS A 360 -20.15 -13.32 9.08
N ARG A 361 -19.87 -12.12 9.60
CA ARG A 361 -20.91 -11.19 10.09
C ARG A 361 -21.83 -10.68 8.98
N LEU A 362 -21.26 -10.42 7.79
CA LEU A 362 -22.06 -9.99 6.62
C LEU A 362 -23.02 -11.09 6.14
N ILE A 363 -22.56 -12.33 6.06
CA ILE A 363 -23.37 -13.48 5.63
C ILE A 363 -24.44 -13.81 6.68
N ALA A 364 -24.11 -13.70 7.97
CA ALA A 364 -25.08 -13.90 9.06
C ALA A 364 -26.15 -12.78 9.15
N GLY A 365 -25.97 -11.68 8.41
CA GLY A 365 -26.87 -10.52 8.49
C GLY A 365 -26.67 -9.66 9.76
N ASP A 366 -25.65 -9.94 10.56
CA ASP A 366 -25.37 -9.29 11.84
C ASP A 366 -24.82 -7.85 11.72
N LEU A 367 -24.56 -7.41 10.50
CA LEU A 367 -24.13 -6.05 10.21
C LEU A 367 -25.33 -5.18 9.86
N GLY A 368 -26.21 -4.94 10.84
CA GLY A 368 -27.26 -3.94 10.75
C GLY A 368 -26.68 -2.56 10.41
N ARG A 369 -27.50 -1.70 9.79
CA ARG A 369 -27.16 -0.31 9.39
C ARG A 369 -26.62 0.58 10.52
N THR A 370 -26.51 0.08 11.75
CA THR A 370 -26.28 0.86 12.98
C THR A 370 -25.20 0.32 13.91
N ALA A 371 -24.44 -0.72 13.55
CA ALA A 371 -23.32 -1.09 14.43
C ALA A 371 -22.28 0.05 14.45
N PRO A 372 -21.93 0.61 15.63
CA PRO A 372 -20.87 1.59 15.72
C PRO A 372 -19.59 0.97 15.15
N ALA A 373 -18.73 1.80 14.55
CA ALA A 373 -17.35 1.39 14.27
C ALA A 373 -16.80 0.83 15.57
N GLU A 374 -16.37 -0.44 15.58
CA GLU A 374 -15.61 -0.96 16.70
C GLU A 374 -14.44 0.01 16.90
N GLU A 375 -14.22 0.44 18.13
CA GLU A 375 -13.11 1.31 18.45
C GLU A 375 -11.85 0.67 17.85
N PRO A 376 -11.01 1.44 17.16
CA PRO A 376 -9.73 0.92 16.69
C PRO A 376 -9.06 0.30 17.90
N VAL A 377 -8.44 -0.87 17.74
CA VAL A 377 -7.58 -1.44 18.78
C VAL A 377 -6.79 -0.27 19.34
N GLU A 378 -7.04 0.09 20.60
CA GLU A 378 -6.40 1.22 21.24
C GLU A 378 -4.90 1.05 21.10
N LEU A 379 -4.34 1.69 20.08
CA LEU A 379 -2.93 1.97 20.02
C LEU A 379 -2.70 2.90 21.21
N SER A 380 -2.25 2.33 22.33
CA SER A 380 -2.09 2.99 23.61
C SER A 380 -1.64 4.43 23.42
N ARG A 381 -2.59 5.36 23.59
CA ARG A 381 -2.31 6.79 23.71
C ARG A 381 -1.61 7.00 25.04
N THR A 382 -0.33 6.63 25.10
CA THR A 382 0.52 7.01 26.23
C THR A 382 1.31 8.24 25.81
N HIS A 383 0.92 9.31 26.48
CA HIS A 383 1.60 10.59 26.69
C HIS A 383 1.55 11.63 25.56
N ARG A 384 0.52 12.50 25.76
CA ARG A 384 0.79 13.93 25.70
C ARG A 384 1.48 14.27 27.03
N ASP A 385 2.73 14.66 26.97
CA ASP A 385 3.33 15.74 27.75
C ASP A 385 4.62 16.18 27.06
#